data_b04312dcfd5289c68d33c82a6b6937e2
#
_entry.id   b04312dcfd5289c68d33c82a6b6937e2
#
_cell.length_a   1.000
_cell.length_b   1.000
_cell.length_c   1.000
_cell.angle_alpha   90.00
_cell.angle_beta   90.00
_cell.angle_gamma   90.00
#
_symmetry.space_group_name_H-M   'P 1'
#
loop_
_entity.id
_entity.type
_entity.pdbx_description
1 polymer ?
#
loop_
_entity_poly.entity_id
_entity_poly.type
_entity_poly.pdbx_seq_one_letter_code
_entity_poly.pdbx_strand_id
1 'polypeptide(L)'
;MSDTVIVKNVYKKYKMHKKSSEKLLDVILPGGYGEDFYALQDISFTATKGDVIGLVGVNGSGKSTLSNIISGVIPPTSGTVETRGQTSLIAIASGLNNQLTGRENIELKCLMLGFNKKQIKEMEPEIIDFADIGKFIDQPVKKYSSGMKSRLGFAISVTVDPDILVIDEALSVGDQAFAQKSKNKMFEFKEKGKTIFFVSHAMGQIKEFCEKALWLEYGEIKAYGPVSEVIPEYEKFLQKYKSMTPAEQKKFREEVIKKQSGLSVSTN
;
A
#
# COMPACT_ATOMS: atom_id res chain seq x y z
N MET A 1 12.31 -19.53 -11.44
CA MET A 1 11.28 -18.97 -10.55
C MET A 1 10.26 -18.29 -11.44
N SER A 2 8.96 -18.40 -11.15
CA SER A 2 7.92 -17.78 -11.99
C SER A 2 7.64 -16.37 -11.48
N ASP A 3 7.50 -15.42 -12.42
CA ASP A 3 7.09 -14.05 -12.11
C ASP A 3 5.69 -14.04 -11.52
N THR A 4 5.51 -13.37 -10.40
CA THR A 4 4.24 -13.26 -9.67
C THR A 4 3.58 -11.90 -9.89
N VAL A 5 4.39 -10.84 -9.97
CA VAL A 5 3.92 -9.49 -10.28
C VAL A 5 4.81 -8.90 -11.37
N ILE A 6 4.21 -8.44 -12.44
CA ILE A 6 4.90 -7.79 -13.56
C ILE A 6 4.28 -6.40 -13.75
N VAL A 7 5.08 -5.37 -13.57
CA VAL A 7 4.68 -3.97 -13.75
C VAL A 7 5.47 -3.41 -14.94
N LYS A 8 4.77 -2.89 -15.97
CA LYS A 8 5.39 -2.39 -17.20
C LYS A 8 4.87 -0.99 -17.55
N ASN A 9 5.80 -0.03 -17.60
CA ASN A 9 5.58 1.37 -18.00
C ASN A 9 4.33 1.99 -17.35
N VAL A 10 4.16 1.76 -16.04
CA VAL A 10 2.99 2.22 -15.31
C VAL A 10 3.11 3.70 -14.97
N TYR A 11 2.09 4.43 -15.37
CA TYR A 11 1.85 5.82 -14.98
C TYR A 11 0.56 5.91 -14.17
N LYS A 12 0.56 6.75 -13.15
CA LYS A 12 -0.65 7.15 -12.44
C LYS A 12 -0.75 8.64 -12.32
N LYS A 13 -1.76 9.19 -12.97
CA LYS A 13 -2.06 10.61 -13.01
C LYS A 13 -3.31 10.93 -12.21
N TYR A 14 -3.26 11.98 -11.44
CA TYR A 14 -4.41 12.58 -10.75
C TYR A 14 -4.59 14.02 -11.22
N LYS A 15 -5.83 14.51 -11.19
CA LYS A 15 -6.12 15.93 -11.40
C LYS A 15 -6.23 16.64 -10.05
N MET A 16 -5.45 17.70 -9.88
CA MET A 16 -5.50 18.54 -8.70
C MET A 16 -6.33 19.79 -9.00
N HIS A 17 -7.43 19.97 -8.28
CA HIS A 17 -8.32 21.12 -8.42
C HIS A 17 -8.05 22.12 -7.28
N LYS A 18 -7.84 23.40 -7.61
CA LYS A 18 -7.64 24.48 -6.63
C LYS A 18 -8.95 24.92 -5.97
N LYS A 19 -10.08 24.73 -6.67
CA LYS A 19 -11.42 25.10 -6.18
C LYS A 19 -12.44 24.00 -6.45
N SER A 20 -13.44 23.88 -5.58
CA SER A 20 -14.54 22.92 -5.75
C SER A 20 -15.35 23.16 -7.04
N SER A 21 -15.43 24.41 -7.52
CA SER A 21 -16.05 24.77 -8.79
C SER A 21 -15.32 24.18 -10.02
N GLU A 22 -13.99 24.07 -9.97
CA GLU A 22 -13.19 23.47 -11.05
C GLU A 22 -13.50 21.98 -11.19
N LYS A 23 -13.74 21.30 -10.07
CA LYS A 23 -14.16 19.89 -10.04
C LYS A 23 -15.51 19.67 -10.72
N LEU A 24 -16.45 20.61 -10.57
CA LEU A 24 -17.75 20.55 -11.21
C LEU A 24 -17.63 20.82 -12.72
N LEU A 25 -16.80 21.80 -13.11
CA LEU A 25 -16.53 22.13 -14.51
C LEU A 25 -15.84 20.98 -15.25
N ASP A 26 -14.95 20.23 -14.59
CA ASP A 26 -14.26 19.07 -15.15
C ASP A 26 -15.21 17.91 -15.53
N VAL A 27 -16.38 17.83 -14.85
CA VAL A 27 -17.42 16.83 -15.16
C VAL A 27 -18.24 17.24 -16.40
N ILE A 28 -18.39 18.55 -16.66
CA ILE A 28 -19.30 19.08 -17.70
C ILE A 28 -18.55 19.42 -18.98
N LEU A 29 -17.29 19.84 -18.89
CA LEU A 29 -16.48 20.29 -20.03
C LEU A 29 -15.30 19.34 -20.26
N PRO A 30 -15.24 18.61 -21.38
CA PRO A 30 -14.11 17.77 -21.73
C PRO A 30 -12.91 18.63 -22.11
N GLY A 31 -12.09 19.01 -21.16
CA GLY A 31 -10.90 19.88 -21.40
C GLY A 31 -10.01 20.07 -20.17
N GLY A 32 -10.51 19.69 -19.00
CA GLY A 32 -9.73 19.56 -17.76
C GLY A 32 -9.28 20.89 -17.12
N TYR A 33 -9.99 21.33 -16.09
CA TYR A 33 -9.66 22.51 -15.28
C TYR A 33 -8.72 22.23 -14.10
N GLY A 34 -8.01 21.12 -14.05
CA GLY A 34 -7.09 20.77 -13.00
C GLY A 34 -5.64 20.65 -13.51
N GLU A 35 -4.67 20.90 -12.63
CA GLU A 35 -3.28 20.60 -12.91
C GLU A 35 -3.05 19.09 -12.83
N ASP A 36 -2.41 18.51 -13.84
CA ASP A 36 -2.05 17.10 -13.85
C ASP A 36 -0.94 16.85 -12.82
N PHE A 37 -1.13 15.86 -11.97
CA PHE A 37 -0.15 15.41 -10.98
C PHE A 37 0.16 13.93 -11.21
N TYR A 38 1.41 13.63 -11.55
CA TYR A 38 1.89 12.27 -11.76
C TYR A 38 2.37 11.68 -10.43
N ALA A 39 1.54 10.84 -9.84
CA ALA A 39 1.92 10.10 -8.62
C ALA A 39 2.90 8.97 -8.90
N LEU A 40 2.84 8.38 -10.12
CA LEU A 40 3.80 7.40 -10.63
C LEU A 40 4.12 7.71 -12.10
N GLN A 41 5.40 7.54 -12.47
CA GLN A 41 5.92 7.81 -13.80
C GLN A 41 6.86 6.68 -14.22
N ASP A 42 6.53 6.01 -15.31
CA ASP A 42 7.32 4.95 -15.96
C ASP A 42 7.81 3.85 -15.00
N ILE A 43 6.91 3.40 -14.14
CA ILE A 43 7.24 2.33 -13.19
C ILE A 43 7.30 0.99 -13.90
N SER A 44 8.47 0.36 -13.89
CA SER A 44 8.68 -0.97 -14.46
C SER A 44 9.54 -1.82 -13.53
N PHE A 45 9.02 -2.96 -13.08
CA PHE A 45 9.77 -3.97 -12.31
C PHE A 45 9.03 -5.30 -12.34
N THR A 46 9.74 -6.34 -11.91
CA THR A 46 9.18 -7.70 -11.79
C THR A 46 9.47 -8.25 -10.39
N ALA A 47 8.47 -8.86 -9.77
CA ALA A 47 8.63 -9.65 -8.55
C ALA A 47 8.40 -11.14 -8.86
N THR A 48 9.25 -11.99 -8.32
CA THR A 48 9.15 -13.45 -8.44
C THR A 48 8.45 -14.05 -7.22
N LYS A 49 7.97 -15.28 -7.37
CA LYS A 49 7.32 -16.00 -6.25
C LYS A 49 8.26 -16.10 -5.06
N GLY A 50 7.78 -15.70 -3.90
CA GLY A 50 8.52 -15.71 -2.63
C GLY A 50 9.34 -14.44 -2.37
N ASP A 51 9.35 -13.47 -3.29
CA ASP A 51 10.02 -12.19 -3.04
C ASP A 51 9.34 -11.43 -1.88
N VAL A 52 10.14 -10.93 -0.94
CA VAL A 52 9.70 -10.00 0.10
C VAL A 52 10.37 -8.65 -0.16
N ILE A 53 9.57 -7.69 -0.66
CA ILE A 53 10.06 -6.43 -1.21
C ILE A 53 9.62 -5.28 -0.31
N GLY A 54 10.58 -4.57 0.28
CA GLY A 54 10.33 -3.34 1.02
C GLY A 54 10.11 -2.14 0.09
N LEU A 55 8.97 -1.46 0.19
CA LEU A 55 8.73 -0.22 -0.52
C LEU A 55 9.19 0.96 0.34
N VAL A 56 10.24 1.65 -0.09
CA VAL A 56 10.83 2.79 0.64
C VAL A 56 10.77 4.07 -0.19
N GLY A 57 10.78 5.21 0.50
CA GLY A 57 10.69 6.54 -0.11
C GLY A 57 10.06 7.55 0.85
N VAL A 58 10.29 8.83 0.63
CA VAL A 58 9.69 9.92 1.43
C VAL A 58 8.18 9.99 1.25
N ASN A 59 7.50 10.75 2.12
CA ASN A 59 6.06 10.99 1.97
C ASN A 59 5.77 11.66 0.62
N GLY A 60 4.74 11.14 -0.09
CA GLY A 60 4.39 11.60 -1.44
C GLY A 60 5.23 10.98 -2.57
N SER A 61 6.13 10.03 -2.30
CA SER A 61 6.94 9.37 -3.34
C SER A 61 6.15 8.39 -4.23
N GLY A 62 4.90 8.07 -3.88
CA GLY A 62 4.05 7.17 -4.67
C GLY A 62 3.84 5.77 -4.07
N LYS A 63 4.42 5.44 -2.89
CA LYS A 63 4.31 4.10 -2.27
C LYS A 63 2.89 3.58 -2.16
N SER A 64 1.99 4.33 -1.51
CA SER A 64 0.59 3.91 -1.34
C SER A 64 -0.16 3.86 -2.68
N THR A 65 0.20 4.70 -3.64
CA THR A 65 -0.36 4.62 -5.00
C THR A 65 0.05 3.32 -5.69
N LEU A 66 1.34 2.97 -5.62
CA LEU A 66 1.86 1.70 -6.17
C LEU A 66 1.25 0.49 -5.47
N SER A 67 1.15 0.52 -4.14
CA SER A 67 0.50 -0.51 -3.32
C SER A 67 -0.96 -0.75 -3.76
N ASN A 68 -1.72 0.32 -3.94
CA ASN A 68 -3.11 0.25 -4.40
C ASN A 68 -3.24 -0.28 -5.84
N ILE A 69 -2.29 0.04 -6.71
CA ILE A 69 -2.28 -0.47 -8.10
C ILE A 69 -1.93 -1.96 -8.12
N ILE A 70 -0.89 -2.40 -7.41
CA ILE A 70 -0.52 -3.83 -7.30
C ILE A 70 -1.68 -4.65 -6.73
N SER A 71 -2.39 -4.09 -5.75
CA SER A 71 -3.54 -4.76 -5.12
C SER A 71 -4.83 -4.71 -5.95
N GLY A 72 -4.82 -4.07 -7.14
CA GLY A 72 -6.00 -3.93 -7.97
C GLY A 72 -7.08 -2.98 -7.42
N VAL A 73 -6.79 -2.22 -6.36
CA VAL A 73 -7.74 -1.25 -5.75
C VAL A 73 -7.99 -0.07 -6.67
N ILE A 74 -6.95 0.39 -7.38
CA ILE A 74 -7.06 1.44 -8.39
C ILE A 74 -6.36 1.01 -9.69
N PRO A 75 -6.92 1.30 -10.88
CA PRO A 75 -6.23 1.04 -12.14
C PRO A 75 -5.08 2.05 -12.37
N PRO A 76 -4.02 1.69 -13.09
CA PRO A 76 -3.07 2.65 -13.63
C PRO A 76 -3.74 3.56 -14.65
N THR A 77 -3.15 4.73 -14.94
CA THR A 77 -3.60 5.62 -16.03
C THR A 77 -3.12 5.10 -17.37
N SER A 78 -1.91 4.54 -17.42
CA SER A 78 -1.35 3.83 -18.59
C SER A 78 -0.31 2.81 -18.11
N GLY A 79 0.11 1.92 -19.00
CA GLY A 79 0.94 0.77 -18.69
C GLY A 79 0.11 -0.43 -18.23
N THR A 80 0.79 -1.50 -17.82
CA THR A 80 0.13 -2.76 -17.41
C THR A 80 0.67 -3.27 -16.09
N VAL A 81 -0.21 -3.89 -15.29
CA VAL A 81 0.13 -4.66 -14.09
C VAL A 81 -0.51 -6.03 -14.21
N GLU A 82 0.32 -7.04 -14.19
CA GLU A 82 -0.09 -8.44 -14.20
C GLU A 82 0.25 -9.05 -12.84
N THR A 83 -0.75 -9.66 -12.19
CA THR A 83 -0.57 -10.41 -10.94
C THR A 83 -1.01 -11.84 -11.16
N ARG A 84 -0.20 -12.81 -10.68
CA ARG A 84 -0.52 -14.25 -10.77
C ARG A 84 -0.83 -14.76 -9.37
N GLY A 85 -2.10 -14.97 -9.12
CA GLY A 85 -2.64 -15.40 -7.83
C GLY A 85 -3.51 -14.34 -7.17
N GLN A 86 -4.04 -14.70 -6.01
CA GLN A 86 -4.91 -13.83 -5.23
C GLN A 86 -4.09 -12.77 -4.49
N THR A 87 -4.45 -11.51 -4.67
CA THR A 87 -3.78 -10.38 -4.02
C THR A 87 -4.63 -9.83 -2.87
N SER A 88 -4.02 -9.58 -1.73
CA SER A 88 -4.67 -8.94 -0.58
C SER A 88 -3.90 -7.69 -0.15
N LEU A 89 -4.63 -6.59 0.05
CA LEU A 89 -4.09 -5.35 0.65
C LEU A 89 -4.42 -5.32 2.13
N ILE A 90 -3.38 -5.35 2.94
CA ILE A 90 -3.45 -5.14 4.38
C ILE A 90 -3.14 -3.66 4.65
N ALA A 91 -4.17 -2.83 4.66
CA ALA A 91 -4.05 -1.42 5.03
C ALA A 91 -4.88 -1.15 6.29
N ILE A 92 -4.38 -0.27 7.16
CA ILE A 92 -5.00 0.07 8.44
C ILE A 92 -6.45 0.50 8.21
N ALA A 93 -7.41 -0.27 8.76
CA ALA A 93 -8.85 0.02 8.77
C ALA A 93 -9.50 0.32 7.39
N SER A 94 -8.81 0.05 6.26
CA SER A 94 -9.33 0.37 4.94
C SER A 94 -10.43 -0.59 4.52
N GLY A 95 -11.52 -0.02 4.04
CA GLY A 95 -12.60 -0.74 3.38
C GLY A 95 -13.57 -1.50 4.32
N LEU A 96 -13.61 -1.23 5.62
CA LEU A 96 -14.70 -1.66 6.48
C LEU A 96 -15.89 -0.71 6.35
N ASN A 97 -17.09 -1.28 6.17
CA ASN A 97 -18.31 -0.50 6.17
C ASN A 97 -18.73 -0.19 7.62
N ASN A 98 -18.73 1.08 8.00
CA ASN A 98 -19.04 1.51 9.36
C ASN A 98 -20.48 1.22 9.81
N GLN A 99 -21.42 1.01 8.90
CA GLN A 99 -22.82 0.73 9.22
C GLN A 99 -23.09 -0.75 9.50
N LEU A 100 -22.24 -1.63 8.99
CA LEU A 100 -22.32 -3.07 9.18
C LEU A 100 -21.62 -3.50 10.47
N THR A 101 -22.03 -4.64 11.02
CA THR A 101 -21.34 -5.33 12.13
C THR A 101 -19.99 -5.86 11.67
N GLY A 102 -19.15 -6.30 12.61
CA GLY A 102 -17.89 -6.96 12.27
C GLY A 102 -18.12 -8.23 11.45
N ARG A 103 -19.10 -9.04 11.82
CA ARG A 103 -19.48 -10.28 11.13
C ARG A 103 -19.95 -10.02 9.69
N GLU A 104 -20.82 -9.04 9.49
CA GLU A 104 -21.25 -8.63 8.15
C GLU A 104 -20.09 -8.05 7.31
N ASN A 105 -19.13 -7.39 7.94
CA ASN A 105 -17.91 -6.94 7.25
C ASN A 105 -17.01 -8.11 6.83
N ILE A 106 -16.91 -9.18 7.64
CA ILE A 106 -16.21 -10.40 7.24
C ILE A 106 -16.87 -10.98 5.98
N GLU A 107 -18.20 -11.18 6.00
CA GLU A 107 -18.95 -11.70 4.85
C GLU A 107 -18.73 -10.82 3.62
N LEU A 108 -18.95 -9.51 3.73
CA LEU A 108 -18.79 -8.55 2.64
C LEU A 108 -17.40 -8.61 2.00
N LYS A 109 -16.36 -8.54 2.84
CA LYS A 109 -14.96 -8.53 2.37
C LYS A 109 -14.58 -9.84 1.69
N CYS A 110 -14.95 -10.97 2.27
CA CYS A 110 -14.66 -12.28 1.68
C CYS A 110 -15.42 -12.49 0.36
N LEU A 111 -16.69 -12.02 0.27
CA LEU A 111 -17.44 -12.02 -1.00
C LEU A 111 -16.74 -11.17 -2.08
N MET A 112 -16.25 -9.99 -1.73
CA MET A 112 -15.49 -9.13 -2.65
C MET A 112 -14.18 -9.78 -3.12
N LEU A 113 -13.58 -10.65 -2.31
CA LEU A 113 -12.41 -11.44 -2.66
C LEU A 113 -12.73 -12.71 -3.46
N GLY A 114 -14.03 -12.95 -3.77
CA GLY A 114 -14.49 -14.08 -4.60
C GLY A 114 -14.82 -15.37 -3.86
N PHE A 115 -14.80 -15.36 -2.52
CA PHE A 115 -15.21 -16.52 -1.72
C PHE A 115 -16.74 -16.70 -1.72
N ASN A 116 -17.19 -17.94 -1.76
CA ASN A 116 -18.62 -18.25 -1.62
C ASN A 116 -19.04 -18.32 -0.13
N LYS A 117 -20.35 -18.29 0.12
CA LYS A 117 -20.90 -18.27 1.50
C LYS A 117 -20.46 -19.48 2.36
N LYS A 118 -20.28 -20.65 1.75
CA LYS A 118 -19.82 -21.85 2.46
C LYS A 118 -18.38 -21.67 2.95
N GLN A 119 -17.48 -21.24 2.08
CA GLN A 119 -16.09 -20.95 2.42
C GLN A 119 -15.99 -19.87 3.49
N ILE A 120 -16.79 -18.80 3.38
CA ILE A 120 -16.83 -17.72 4.37
C ILE A 120 -17.21 -18.24 5.75
N LYS A 121 -18.26 -19.08 5.82
CA LYS A 121 -18.72 -19.69 7.08
C LYS A 121 -17.66 -20.58 7.72
N GLU A 122 -16.82 -21.23 6.91
CA GLU A 122 -15.70 -22.06 7.38
C GLU A 122 -14.54 -21.21 7.93
N MET A 123 -14.25 -20.05 7.28
CA MET A 123 -13.16 -19.15 7.70
C MET A 123 -13.54 -18.19 8.84
N GLU A 124 -14.82 -17.87 8.99
CA GLU A 124 -15.31 -16.86 9.92
C GLU A 124 -14.85 -17.07 11.38
N PRO A 125 -14.90 -18.29 11.96
CA PRO A 125 -14.41 -18.53 13.31
C PRO A 125 -12.94 -18.18 13.49
N GLU A 126 -12.07 -18.53 12.53
CA GLU A 126 -10.64 -18.21 12.56
C GLU A 126 -10.41 -16.70 12.49
N ILE A 127 -11.15 -16.00 11.63
CA ILE A 127 -11.07 -14.52 11.51
C ILE A 127 -11.45 -13.86 12.84
N ILE A 128 -12.53 -14.31 13.47
CA ILE A 128 -13.03 -13.76 14.75
C ILE A 128 -12.01 -14.00 15.86
N ASP A 129 -11.47 -15.22 15.97
CA ASP A 129 -10.44 -15.57 16.93
C ASP A 129 -9.15 -14.77 16.74
N PHE A 130 -8.74 -14.61 15.47
CA PHE A 130 -7.56 -13.80 15.16
C PHE A 130 -7.75 -12.33 15.52
N ALA A 131 -8.92 -11.74 15.19
CA ALA A 131 -9.23 -10.34 15.46
C ALA A 131 -9.30 -10.04 16.97
N ASP A 132 -9.73 -11.00 17.78
CA ASP A 132 -9.80 -10.91 19.24
C ASP A 132 -10.46 -9.61 19.71
N ILE A 133 -11.68 -9.33 19.22
CA ILE A 133 -12.48 -8.14 19.56
C ILE A 133 -13.72 -8.49 20.39
N GLY A 134 -13.84 -9.75 20.81
CA GLY A 134 -14.88 -10.25 21.70
C GLY A 134 -16.30 -9.96 21.19
N LYS A 135 -17.19 -9.58 22.10
CA LYS A 135 -18.61 -9.31 21.78
C LYS A 135 -18.85 -8.17 20.81
N PHE A 136 -17.84 -7.37 20.51
CA PHE A 136 -17.98 -6.29 19.54
C PHE A 136 -18.16 -6.81 18.11
N ILE A 137 -17.82 -8.07 17.83
CA ILE A 137 -17.99 -8.65 16.49
C ILE A 137 -19.42 -8.48 15.94
N ASP A 138 -20.42 -8.52 16.81
CA ASP A 138 -21.83 -8.37 16.48
C ASP A 138 -22.36 -6.93 16.63
N GLN A 139 -21.46 -5.94 16.86
CA GLN A 139 -21.78 -4.52 16.89
C GLN A 139 -21.37 -3.82 15.59
N PRO A 140 -22.07 -2.74 15.19
CA PRO A 140 -21.68 -1.93 14.05
C PRO A 140 -20.27 -1.36 14.20
N VAL A 141 -19.47 -1.42 13.11
CA VAL A 141 -18.06 -1.00 13.09
C VAL A 141 -17.87 0.49 13.42
N LYS A 142 -18.90 1.34 13.26
CA LYS A 142 -18.86 2.72 13.75
C LYS A 142 -18.61 2.86 15.25
N LYS A 143 -18.90 1.82 16.05
CA LYS A 143 -18.65 1.79 17.49
C LYS A 143 -17.24 1.27 17.85
N TYR A 144 -16.46 0.84 16.87
CA TYR A 144 -15.13 0.29 17.08
C TYR A 144 -14.11 1.39 17.32
N SER A 145 -13.14 1.13 18.19
CA SER A 145 -11.90 1.90 18.24
C SER A 145 -11.09 1.72 16.95
N SER A 146 -10.13 2.61 16.69
CA SER A 146 -9.21 2.45 15.57
C SER A 146 -8.45 1.11 15.62
N GLY A 147 -8.01 0.71 16.82
CA GLY A 147 -7.36 -0.58 17.05
C GLY A 147 -8.25 -1.78 16.69
N MET A 148 -9.51 -1.78 17.10
CA MET A 148 -10.46 -2.85 16.77
C MET A 148 -10.73 -2.94 15.25
N LYS A 149 -10.86 -1.81 14.58
CA LYS A 149 -11.02 -1.75 13.11
C LYS A 149 -9.80 -2.37 12.41
N SER A 150 -8.61 -2.01 12.85
CA SER A 150 -7.37 -2.53 12.29
C SER A 150 -7.19 -4.02 12.54
N ARG A 151 -7.51 -4.49 13.76
CA ARG A 151 -7.48 -5.91 14.12
C ARG A 151 -8.41 -6.73 13.22
N LEU A 152 -9.66 -6.29 13.02
CA LEU A 152 -10.61 -6.97 12.16
C LEU A 152 -10.17 -6.95 10.69
N GLY A 153 -9.73 -5.79 10.19
CA GLY A 153 -9.26 -5.66 8.81
C GLY A 153 -8.04 -6.54 8.52
N PHE A 154 -7.08 -6.56 9.45
CA PHE A 154 -5.90 -7.43 9.37
C PHE A 154 -6.30 -8.91 9.40
N ALA A 155 -7.14 -9.33 10.37
CA ALA A 155 -7.61 -10.71 10.51
C ALA A 155 -8.25 -11.24 9.22
N ILE A 156 -9.17 -10.48 8.62
CA ILE A 156 -9.78 -10.86 7.34
C ILE A 156 -8.70 -11.05 6.26
N SER A 157 -7.78 -10.09 6.15
CA SER A 157 -6.78 -10.09 5.07
C SER A 157 -5.77 -11.24 5.17
N VAL A 158 -5.46 -11.72 6.37
CA VAL A 158 -4.48 -12.80 6.56
C VAL A 158 -5.11 -14.19 6.55
N THR A 159 -6.38 -14.34 6.94
CA THR A 159 -7.05 -15.65 6.99
C THR A 159 -7.39 -16.15 5.59
N VAL A 160 -7.54 -15.28 4.60
CA VAL A 160 -7.81 -15.67 3.20
C VAL A 160 -6.60 -16.29 2.49
N ASP A 161 -5.45 -16.40 3.14
CA ASP A 161 -4.18 -17.01 2.66
C ASP A 161 -3.77 -16.59 1.23
N PRO A 162 -3.65 -15.30 0.93
CA PRO A 162 -3.41 -14.82 -0.43
C PRO A 162 -2.02 -15.24 -0.95
N ASP A 163 -1.83 -15.21 -2.29
CA ASP A 163 -0.54 -15.47 -2.93
C ASP A 163 0.38 -14.26 -2.91
N ILE A 164 -0.23 -13.07 -2.95
CA ILE A 164 0.46 -11.78 -2.96
C ILE A 164 -0.12 -10.92 -1.84
N LEU A 165 0.73 -10.47 -0.92
CA LEU A 165 0.35 -9.56 0.15
C LEU A 165 0.96 -8.18 -0.10
N VAL A 166 0.15 -7.16 0.02
CA VAL A 166 0.60 -5.76 0.09
C VAL A 166 0.26 -5.22 1.47
N ILE A 167 1.29 -4.81 2.23
CA ILE A 167 1.15 -4.40 3.63
C ILE A 167 1.57 -2.95 3.74
N ASP A 168 0.61 -2.08 4.06
CA ASP A 168 0.84 -0.64 4.21
C ASP A 168 0.74 -0.25 5.69
N GLU A 169 1.92 -0.08 6.34
CA GLU A 169 2.09 0.36 7.75
C GLU A 169 1.34 -0.45 8.83
N ALA A 170 0.78 -1.60 8.48
CA ALA A 170 -0.17 -2.33 9.32
C ALA A 170 0.43 -2.98 10.59
N LEU A 171 1.76 -3.09 10.70
CA LEU A 171 2.41 -3.79 11.83
C LEU A 171 2.51 -2.95 13.13
N SER A 172 2.17 -1.66 13.07
CA SER A 172 2.25 -0.75 14.22
C SER A 172 0.91 -0.54 14.93
N VAL A 173 -0.13 -1.33 14.59
CA VAL A 173 -1.50 -1.09 15.03
C VAL A 173 -1.97 -2.12 16.03
N GLY A 174 -2.63 -1.65 17.09
CA GLY A 174 -3.13 -2.47 18.18
C GLY A 174 -2.24 -2.38 19.42
N ASP A 175 -2.46 -3.30 20.35
CA ASP A 175 -1.56 -3.48 21.50
C ASP A 175 -0.36 -4.36 21.12
N GLN A 176 0.59 -4.45 22.06
CA GLN A 176 1.83 -5.20 21.84
C GLN A 176 1.57 -6.70 21.54
N ALA A 177 0.55 -7.30 22.12
CA ALA A 177 0.23 -8.71 21.90
C ALA A 177 -0.26 -8.95 20.46
N PHE A 178 -1.15 -8.08 19.96
CA PHE A 178 -1.64 -8.17 18.60
C PHE A 178 -0.54 -7.85 17.57
N ALA A 179 0.32 -6.87 17.85
CA ALA A 179 1.47 -6.56 17.00
C ALA A 179 2.40 -7.78 16.86
N GLN A 180 2.66 -8.52 17.98
CA GLN A 180 3.46 -9.74 17.94
C GLN A 180 2.77 -10.87 17.15
N LYS A 181 1.44 -11.07 17.37
CA LYS A 181 0.62 -12.06 16.63
C LYS A 181 0.65 -11.76 15.12
N SER A 182 0.51 -10.50 14.76
CA SER A 182 0.59 -10.03 13.37
C SER A 182 1.98 -10.26 12.75
N LYS A 183 3.04 -9.91 13.47
CA LYS A 183 4.43 -10.15 13.05
C LYS A 183 4.68 -11.63 12.79
N ASN A 184 4.26 -12.52 13.72
CA ASN A 184 4.42 -13.96 13.54
C ASN A 184 3.70 -14.48 12.28
N LYS A 185 2.47 -13.99 12.03
CA LYS A 185 1.70 -14.37 10.82
C LYS A 185 2.39 -13.91 9.55
N MET A 186 3.06 -12.75 9.58
CA MET A 186 3.83 -12.27 8.44
C MET A 186 5.05 -13.14 8.13
N PHE A 187 5.78 -13.58 9.16
CA PHE A 187 6.89 -14.52 8.97
C PHE A 187 6.42 -15.89 8.47
N GLU A 188 5.25 -16.38 8.94
CA GLU A 188 4.62 -17.59 8.39
C GLU A 188 4.37 -17.48 6.88
N PHE A 189 3.86 -16.33 6.40
CA PHE A 189 3.66 -16.09 4.96
C PHE A 189 4.98 -16.09 4.18
N LYS A 190 6.02 -15.47 4.75
CA LYS A 190 7.36 -15.48 4.18
C LYS A 190 7.89 -16.91 4.05
N GLU A 191 7.78 -17.73 5.11
CA GLU A 191 8.20 -19.14 5.12
C GLU A 191 7.40 -19.99 4.12
N LYS A 192 6.11 -19.69 3.91
CA LYS A 192 5.26 -20.29 2.87
C LYS A 192 5.64 -19.88 1.45
N GLY A 193 6.61 -18.99 1.26
CA GLY A 193 7.02 -18.49 -0.05
C GLY A 193 5.97 -17.61 -0.73
N LYS A 194 5.16 -16.89 0.03
CA LYS A 194 4.24 -15.87 -0.50
C LYS A 194 5.03 -14.65 -0.98
N THR A 195 4.53 -13.96 -2.00
CA THR A 195 5.13 -12.70 -2.46
C THR A 195 4.59 -11.55 -1.62
N ILE A 196 5.48 -10.73 -1.05
CA ILE A 196 5.09 -9.70 -0.08
C ILE A 196 5.67 -8.35 -0.49
N PHE A 197 4.82 -7.33 -0.60
CA PHE A 197 5.21 -5.93 -0.66
C PHE A 197 4.97 -5.28 0.69
N PHE A 198 6.02 -4.79 1.31
CA PHE A 198 5.99 -4.27 2.68
C PHE A 198 6.36 -2.79 2.72
N VAL A 199 5.40 -1.94 3.08
CA VAL A 199 5.63 -0.50 3.29
C VAL A 199 5.85 -0.25 4.78
N SER A 200 6.99 0.29 5.13
CA SER A 200 7.28 0.74 6.50
C SER A 200 8.21 1.94 6.51
N HIS A 201 7.99 2.85 7.46
CA HIS A 201 8.91 3.95 7.76
C HIS A 201 10.04 3.53 8.71
N ALA A 202 9.94 2.36 9.35
CA ALA A 202 10.96 1.80 10.23
C ALA A 202 11.99 0.99 9.43
N MET A 203 13.15 1.56 9.13
CA MET A 203 14.21 0.90 8.36
C MET A 203 14.68 -0.41 9.00
N GLY A 204 14.63 -0.53 10.32
CA GLY A 204 14.93 -1.78 11.04
C GLY A 204 13.99 -2.92 10.62
N GLN A 205 12.68 -2.64 10.46
CA GLN A 205 11.72 -3.64 10.01
C GLN A 205 11.96 -4.05 8.55
N ILE A 206 12.29 -3.10 7.67
CA ILE A 206 12.66 -3.40 6.28
C ILE A 206 13.89 -4.32 6.23
N LYS A 207 14.95 -4.01 6.98
CA LYS A 207 16.18 -4.81 7.04
C LYS A 207 15.97 -6.20 7.64
N GLU A 208 15.06 -6.33 8.62
CA GLU A 208 14.74 -7.60 9.29
C GLU A 208 13.89 -8.51 8.40
N PHE A 209 12.91 -7.94 7.70
CA PHE A 209 11.84 -8.71 7.07
C PHE A 209 12.03 -8.91 5.56
N CYS A 210 12.60 -7.92 4.85
CA CYS A 210 12.68 -7.91 3.39
C CYS A 210 14.04 -8.40 2.87
N GLU A 211 14.04 -9.08 1.73
CA GLU A 211 15.26 -9.43 0.97
C GLU A 211 15.59 -8.40 -0.11
N LYS A 212 14.55 -7.80 -0.71
CA LYS A 212 14.68 -6.76 -1.73
C LYS A 212 14.05 -5.47 -1.26
N ALA A 213 14.47 -4.35 -1.84
CA ALA A 213 13.85 -3.06 -1.63
C ALA A 213 13.64 -2.36 -2.97
N LEU A 214 12.51 -1.64 -3.06
CA LEU A 214 12.17 -0.76 -4.17
C LEU A 214 12.08 0.66 -3.62
N TRP A 215 13.03 1.51 -4.00
CA TRP A 215 13.07 2.90 -3.61
C TRP A 215 12.35 3.76 -4.64
N LEU A 216 11.23 4.33 -4.21
CA LEU A 216 10.49 5.33 -4.97
C LEU A 216 10.93 6.74 -4.59
N GLU A 217 11.29 7.51 -5.59
CA GLU A 217 11.60 8.94 -5.48
C GLU A 217 10.75 9.70 -6.49
N TYR A 218 9.79 10.50 -6.00
CA TYR A 218 8.91 11.36 -6.82
C TYR A 218 8.12 10.65 -7.93
N GLY A 219 7.63 9.48 -7.62
CA GLY A 219 6.85 8.68 -8.56
C GLY A 219 7.69 7.87 -9.54
N GLU A 220 9.02 7.89 -9.44
CA GLU A 220 9.95 7.10 -10.25
C GLU A 220 10.67 6.06 -9.40
N ILE A 221 11.12 4.95 -10.01
CA ILE A 221 12.00 3.99 -9.34
C ILE A 221 13.43 4.55 -9.35
N LYS A 222 13.97 4.83 -8.17
CA LYS A 222 15.36 5.24 -8.01
C LYS A 222 16.33 4.07 -7.95
N ALA A 223 15.92 3.02 -7.24
CA ALA A 223 16.67 1.77 -7.16
C ALA A 223 15.71 0.60 -6.86
N TYR A 224 16.04 -0.58 -7.38
CA TYR A 224 15.37 -1.83 -7.08
C TYR A 224 16.40 -2.96 -7.05
N GLY A 225 16.46 -3.70 -5.95
CA GLY A 225 17.43 -4.77 -5.78
C GLY A 225 17.52 -5.25 -4.34
N PRO A 226 18.61 -5.94 -3.96
CA PRO A 226 18.83 -6.43 -2.61
C PRO A 226 18.76 -5.31 -1.56
N VAL A 227 18.18 -5.61 -0.39
CA VAL A 227 18.12 -4.68 0.75
C VAL A 227 19.51 -4.16 1.13
N SER A 228 20.53 -5.01 1.06
CA SER A 228 21.93 -4.67 1.37
C SER A 228 22.52 -3.60 0.46
N GLU A 229 21.99 -3.41 -0.73
CA GLU A 229 22.44 -2.40 -1.71
C GLU A 229 21.57 -1.14 -1.65
N VAL A 230 20.25 -1.32 -1.73
CA VAL A 230 19.30 -0.20 -1.87
C VAL A 230 19.16 0.60 -0.57
N ILE A 231 19.07 -0.07 0.60
CA ILE A 231 18.79 0.63 1.85
C ILE A 231 19.94 1.54 2.30
N PRO A 232 21.23 1.18 2.20
CA PRO A 232 22.31 2.11 2.53
C PRO A 232 22.30 3.39 1.69
N GLU A 233 21.96 3.31 0.41
CA GLU A 233 21.85 4.50 -0.46
C GLU A 233 20.65 5.36 -0.05
N TYR A 234 19.51 4.74 0.25
CA TYR A 234 18.34 5.44 0.74
C TYR A 234 18.58 6.12 2.09
N GLU A 235 19.30 5.47 3.02
CA GLU A 235 19.69 6.07 4.32
C GLU A 235 20.62 7.28 4.13
N LYS A 236 21.57 7.24 3.21
CA LYS A 236 22.41 8.40 2.85
C LYS A 236 21.56 9.56 2.31
N PHE A 237 20.60 9.25 1.44
CA PHE A 237 19.65 10.24 0.96
C PHE A 237 18.84 10.87 2.10
N LEU A 238 18.31 10.04 3.02
CA LEU A 238 17.56 10.54 4.19
C LEU A 238 18.41 11.42 5.10
N GLN A 239 19.68 11.08 5.32
CA GLN A 239 20.61 11.92 6.11
C GLN A 239 20.80 13.29 5.45
N LYS A 240 21.05 13.30 4.14
CA LYS A 240 21.17 14.54 3.36
C LYS A 240 19.88 15.37 3.43
N TYR A 241 18.71 14.74 3.25
CA TYR A 241 17.42 15.42 3.35
C TYR A 241 17.16 16.02 4.74
N LYS A 242 17.52 15.29 5.81
CA LYS A 242 17.38 15.77 7.19
C LYS A 242 18.36 16.92 7.53
N SER A 243 19.52 16.98 6.89
CA SER A 243 20.50 18.07 7.09
C SER A 243 20.14 19.37 6.36
N MET A 244 19.15 19.32 5.44
CA MET A 244 18.65 20.51 4.75
C MET A 244 17.92 21.45 5.72
N THR A 245 18.10 22.74 5.54
CA THR A 245 17.30 23.76 6.21
C THR A 245 15.82 23.67 5.79
N PRO A 246 14.88 24.20 6.58
CA PRO A 246 13.45 24.22 6.20
C PRO A 246 13.20 24.88 4.83
N ALA A 247 14.00 25.92 4.48
CA ALA A 247 13.91 26.60 3.18
C ALA A 247 14.36 25.69 2.03
N GLU A 248 15.47 24.98 2.19
CA GLU A 248 15.98 24.00 1.21
C GLU A 248 15.03 22.83 1.04
N GLN A 249 14.47 22.26 2.14
CA GLN A 249 13.47 21.22 2.09
C GLN A 249 12.18 21.66 1.37
N LYS A 250 11.79 22.94 1.54
CA LYS A 250 10.65 23.52 0.84
C LYS A 250 10.95 23.63 -0.65
N LYS A 251 12.08 24.20 -1.04
CA LYS A 251 12.52 24.33 -2.43
C LYS A 251 12.61 22.97 -3.10
N PHE A 252 13.22 22.00 -2.45
CA PHE A 252 13.31 20.63 -2.91
C PHE A 252 11.93 20.01 -3.16
N ARG A 253 10.95 20.18 -2.24
CA ARG A 253 9.57 19.73 -2.46
C ARG A 253 8.87 20.43 -3.61
N GLU A 254 9.09 21.72 -3.81
CA GLU A 254 8.53 22.49 -4.92
C GLU A 254 9.09 22.03 -6.28
N GLU A 255 10.39 21.75 -6.37
CA GLU A 255 11.02 21.16 -7.55
C GLU A 255 10.46 19.78 -7.89
N VAL A 256 10.21 18.98 -6.88
CA VAL A 256 9.56 17.68 -6.97
C VAL A 256 8.15 17.78 -7.54
N ILE A 257 7.32 18.64 -6.96
CA ILE A 257 5.94 18.88 -7.42
C ILE A 257 5.94 19.36 -8.87
N LYS A 258 6.88 20.23 -9.25
CA LYS A 258 7.05 20.66 -10.64
C LYS A 258 7.37 19.51 -11.59
N LYS A 259 8.29 18.61 -11.22
CA LYS A 259 8.57 17.40 -11.99
C LYS A 259 7.32 16.52 -12.16
N GLN A 260 6.58 16.31 -11.08
CA GLN A 260 5.35 15.50 -11.08
C GLN A 260 4.18 16.16 -11.81
N SER A 261 4.18 17.47 -11.96
CA SER A 261 3.15 18.20 -12.74
C SER A 261 3.43 18.26 -14.25
N GLY A 262 4.49 17.61 -14.74
CA GLY A 262 4.85 17.62 -16.16
C GLY A 262 5.33 18.98 -16.69
N LEU A 263 5.49 19.96 -15.79
CA LEU A 263 6.11 21.24 -16.12
C LEU A 263 7.63 21.01 -16.18
N SER A 264 8.15 20.84 -17.38
CA SER A 264 9.59 20.75 -17.65
C SER A 264 10.32 21.87 -16.93
N VAL A 265 11.24 21.51 -16.04
CA VAL A 265 12.24 22.46 -15.54
C VAL A 265 13.16 22.72 -16.75
N SER A 266 12.92 23.81 -17.46
CA SER A 266 13.91 24.35 -18.40
C SER A 266 15.12 24.76 -17.55
N THR A 267 16.14 23.93 -17.55
CA THR A 267 17.48 24.29 -17.07
C THR A 267 18.02 25.37 -18.00
N ASN A 268 17.99 26.62 -17.54
CA ASN A 268 18.89 27.67 -18.04
C ASN A 268 20.22 27.53 -17.31
#